data_56cb328f7bf942618544d89cdfd81958
#
_entry.id   56cb328f7bf942618544d89cdfd81958
#
_cell.length_a   1.000
_cell.length_b   1.000
_cell.length_c   1.000
_cell.angle_alpha   90.00
_cell.angle_beta   90.00
_cell.angle_gamma   90.00
#
_symmetry.space_group_name_H-M   'P 1'
#
loop_
_entity.id
_entity.type
_entity.pdbx_description
1 polymer ?
#
loop_
_entity_poly.entity_id
_entity_poly.type
_entity_poly.pdbx_seq_one_letter_code
_entity_poly.pdbx_strand_id
1 'polypeptide(L)'
;MSKEKILRTDGNVSRSGAVNAESYDAWASEYDRELANWGYEAPEQAAGLLKGHLEDFRDAPILDCGCGTGLTGLALRAAGATGHLTGLDASRSSLETSKQKAVYDRLEYADLNKPLPLGEGAVGGILCIGVLTYLEEAAIFKEWLRVLRSGGVVVFTSRDDFWQSRGIAEMLNRLELEGRWEALHVSRPMPYLPGHPDFADKVKAVYGVYRKS
;
A
#
# COMPACT_ATOMS: atom_id res chain seq x y z
N MET A 1 -9.61 -14.78 18.99
CA MET A 1 -10.41 -13.90 18.10
C MET A 1 -10.41 -14.54 16.73
N SER A 2 -11.57 -14.69 16.07
CA SER A 2 -11.61 -15.42 14.79
C SER A 2 -10.96 -14.59 13.68
N LYS A 3 -10.24 -15.27 12.77
CA LYS A 3 -9.57 -14.72 11.57
C LYS A 3 -10.52 -13.89 10.69
N GLU A 4 -11.82 -14.14 10.76
CA GLU A 4 -12.90 -13.39 10.07
C GLU A 4 -12.99 -11.90 10.43
N LYS A 5 -12.44 -11.48 11.58
CA LYS A 5 -12.47 -10.06 12.00
C LYS A 5 -11.45 -9.17 11.31
N ILE A 6 -10.42 -9.72 10.69
CA ILE A 6 -9.33 -8.94 10.08
C ILE A 6 -9.69 -8.56 8.65
N LEU A 7 -10.36 -9.45 7.92
CA LEU A 7 -10.82 -9.23 6.55
C LEU A 7 -12.35 -8.95 6.55
N ARG A 8 -12.78 -7.83 7.10
CA ARG A 8 -14.20 -7.50 7.18
C ARG A 8 -14.78 -7.13 5.82
N THR A 9 -15.87 -7.82 5.45
CA THR A 9 -16.68 -7.52 4.25
C THR A 9 -17.77 -6.48 4.52
N ASP A 10 -18.07 -6.19 5.81
CA ASP A 10 -19.23 -5.40 6.24
C ASP A 10 -19.02 -3.86 6.16
N GLY A 11 -17.90 -3.39 5.61
CA GLY A 11 -17.61 -1.96 5.48
C GLY A 11 -17.29 -1.25 6.82
N ASN A 12 -17.46 -1.92 7.95
CA ASN A 12 -17.21 -1.36 9.28
C ASN A 12 -15.76 -1.58 9.72
N VAL A 13 -14.82 -1.04 8.94
CA VAL A 13 -13.38 -1.12 9.23
C VAL A 13 -13.00 0.06 10.10
N SER A 14 -12.39 -0.22 11.26
CA SER A 14 -11.83 0.84 12.11
C SER A 14 -10.68 1.54 11.39
N ARG A 15 -10.72 2.87 11.32
CA ARG A 15 -9.62 3.71 10.82
C ARG A 15 -8.53 3.95 11.87
N SER A 16 -8.62 3.31 13.03
CA SER A 16 -7.57 3.37 14.05
C SER A 16 -6.45 2.39 13.71
N GLY A 17 -5.29 2.90 13.35
CA GLY A 17 -4.09 2.11 13.07
C GLY A 17 -3.74 1.15 14.22
N ALA A 18 -3.90 1.58 15.47
CA ALA A 18 -3.59 0.77 16.65
C ALA A 18 -4.52 -0.45 16.81
N VAL A 19 -5.84 -0.29 16.58
CA VAL A 19 -6.81 -1.40 16.71
C VAL A 19 -6.60 -2.47 15.64
N ASN A 20 -6.14 -2.06 14.46
CA ASN A 20 -5.86 -2.98 13.37
C ASN A 20 -4.50 -3.68 13.58
N ALA A 21 -3.49 -2.97 14.10
CA ALA A 21 -2.16 -3.52 14.36
C ALA A 21 -2.20 -4.74 15.31
N GLU A 22 -2.95 -4.69 16.41
CA GLU A 22 -3.09 -5.84 17.33
C GLU A 22 -3.66 -7.10 16.66
N SER A 23 -4.56 -6.92 15.70
CA SER A 23 -5.14 -8.03 14.95
C SER A 23 -4.13 -8.65 13.98
N TYR A 24 -3.32 -7.83 13.33
CA TYR A 24 -2.22 -8.27 12.46
C TYR A 24 -1.08 -8.89 13.25
N ASP A 25 -0.78 -8.39 14.45
CA ASP A 25 0.24 -8.95 15.34
C ASP A 25 -0.02 -10.43 15.66
N ALA A 26 -1.28 -10.77 15.92
CA ALA A 26 -1.66 -12.15 16.22
C ALA A 26 -1.59 -13.11 15.00
N TRP A 27 -1.56 -12.57 13.78
CA TRP A 27 -1.64 -13.35 12.54
C TRP A 27 -0.32 -13.37 11.74
N ALA A 28 0.62 -12.50 12.03
CA ALA A 28 1.82 -12.26 11.23
C ALA A 28 2.61 -13.52 10.87
N SER A 29 2.67 -14.53 11.76
CA SER A 29 3.43 -15.77 11.53
C SER A 29 2.83 -16.71 10.48
N GLU A 30 1.51 -16.60 10.22
CA GLU A 30 0.78 -17.45 9.25
C GLU A 30 0.38 -16.67 8.00
N TYR A 31 0.44 -15.35 8.07
CA TYR A 31 -0.08 -14.39 7.08
C TYR A 31 0.41 -14.67 5.65
N ASP A 32 1.71 -14.72 5.46
CA ASP A 32 2.32 -14.90 4.14
C ASP A 32 1.88 -16.23 3.48
N ARG A 33 1.82 -17.30 4.26
CA ARG A 33 1.40 -18.61 3.78
C ARG A 33 -0.07 -18.64 3.37
N GLU A 34 -0.93 -18.01 4.16
CA GLU A 34 -2.35 -17.94 3.86
C GLU A 34 -2.62 -17.08 2.63
N LEU A 35 -1.96 -15.93 2.49
CA LEU A 35 -2.07 -15.09 1.30
C LEU A 35 -1.60 -15.81 0.04
N ALA A 36 -0.48 -16.53 0.10
CA ALA A 36 0.00 -17.34 -1.02
C ALA A 36 -1.03 -18.42 -1.43
N ASN A 37 -1.65 -19.09 -0.46
CA ASN A 37 -2.70 -20.07 -0.73
C ASN A 37 -3.96 -19.46 -1.36
N TRP A 38 -4.22 -18.17 -1.13
CA TRP A 38 -5.36 -17.45 -1.71
C TRP A 38 -5.04 -16.74 -3.03
N GLY A 39 -3.82 -16.93 -3.56
CA GLY A 39 -3.40 -16.34 -4.83
C GLY A 39 -3.28 -14.82 -4.76
N TYR A 40 -2.75 -14.29 -3.66
CA TYR A 40 -2.51 -12.86 -3.48
C TYR A 40 -1.31 -12.39 -4.31
N GLU A 41 -1.57 -11.68 -5.39
CA GLU A 41 -0.56 -11.16 -6.33
C GLU A 41 -0.43 -9.63 -6.30
N ALA A 42 -1.10 -8.96 -5.37
CA ALA A 42 -1.13 -7.50 -5.37
C ALA A 42 0.26 -6.84 -5.21
N PRO A 43 1.21 -7.38 -4.42
CA PRO A 43 2.57 -6.84 -4.35
C PRO A 43 3.31 -6.87 -5.69
N GLU A 44 3.24 -7.99 -6.43
CA GLU A 44 3.91 -8.18 -7.71
C GLU A 44 3.31 -7.28 -8.79
N GLN A 45 2.01 -7.18 -8.84
CA GLN A 45 1.29 -6.30 -9.76
C GLN A 45 1.63 -4.83 -9.49
N ALA A 46 1.65 -4.42 -8.22
CA ALA A 46 2.00 -3.04 -7.84
C ALA A 46 3.46 -2.70 -8.13
N ALA A 47 4.40 -3.61 -7.86
CA ALA A 47 5.80 -3.43 -8.20
C ALA A 47 6.00 -3.32 -9.71
N GLY A 48 5.28 -4.13 -10.51
CA GLY A 48 5.26 -4.04 -11.96
C GLY A 48 4.73 -2.70 -12.47
N LEU A 49 3.64 -2.20 -11.89
CA LEU A 49 3.08 -0.89 -12.21
C LEU A 49 4.06 0.25 -11.88
N LEU A 50 4.67 0.23 -10.69
CA LEU A 50 5.65 1.24 -10.33
C LEU A 50 6.84 1.23 -11.30
N LYS A 51 7.37 0.04 -11.62
CA LYS A 51 8.46 -0.14 -12.60
C LYS A 51 8.10 0.40 -13.99
N GLY A 52 6.87 0.22 -14.43
CA GLY A 52 6.41 0.68 -15.74
C GLY A 52 6.25 2.19 -15.85
N HIS A 53 6.13 2.91 -14.73
CA HIS A 53 5.81 4.34 -14.72
C HIS A 53 6.87 5.22 -14.06
N LEU A 54 7.80 4.68 -13.27
CA LEU A 54 8.90 5.41 -12.65
C LEU A 54 10.18 5.22 -13.45
N GLU A 55 10.66 6.28 -14.11
CA GLU A 55 11.80 6.21 -15.04
C GLU A 55 13.08 5.66 -14.41
N ASP A 56 13.41 6.10 -13.21
CA ASP A 56 14.58 5.66 -12.45
C ASP A 56 14.25 4.58 -11.39
N PHE A 57 13.24 3.76 -11.64
CA PHE A 57 12.73 2.72 -10.74
C PHE A 57 13.83 1.92 -10.04
N ARG A 58 14.91 1.60 -10.80
CA ARG A 58 15.98 0.78 -10.29
C ARG A 58 16.68 1.40 -9.09
N ASP A 59 17.01 2.69 -9.19
CA ASP A 59 17.91 3.38 -8.27
C ASP A 59 17.17 4.39 -7.36
N ALA A 60 15.88 4.64 -7.64
CA ALA A 60 15.05 5.56 -6.87
C ALA A 60 14.90 5.10 -5.42
N PRO A 61 14.93 6.02 -4.44
CA PRO A 61 14.45 5.71 -3.11
C PRO A 61 12.93 5.46 -3.15
N ILE A 62 12.51 4.33 -2.58
CA ILE A 62 11.10 3.89 -2.59
C ILE A 62 10.61 3.76 -1.15
N LEU A 63 9.38 4.21 -0.91
CA LEU A 63 8.65 4.06 0.34
C LEU A 63 7.53 3.01 0.17
N ASP A 64 7.51 2.05 1.07
CA ASP A 64 6.42 1.09 1.23
C ASP A 64 5.58 1.49 2.46
N CYS A 65 4.39 2.06 2.21
CA CYS A 65 3.45 2.52 3.23
C CYS A 65 2.54 1.38 3.66
N GLY A 66 2.74 0.86 4.86
CA GLY A 66 2.07 -0.33 5.36
C GLY A 66 2.74 -1.59 4.83
N CYS A 67 4.05 -1.69 5.03
CA CYS A 67 4.88 -2.76 4.47
C CYS A 67 4.54 -4.16 5.04
N GLY A 68 3.79 -4.23 6.14
CA GLY A 68 3.37 -5.47 6.76
C GLY A 68 4.54 -6.41 7.01
N THR A 69 4.37 -7.66 6.63
CA THR A 69 5.40 -8.71 6.72
C THR A 69 6.49 -8.61 5.64
N GLY A 70 6.39 -7.64 4.69
CA GLY A 70 7.43 -7.36 3.71
C GLY A 70 7.25 -8.01 2.33
N LEU A 71 6.05 -8.47 1.98
CA LEU A 71 5.78 -9.05 0.65
C LEU A 71 5.99 -8.04 -0.48
N THR A 72 5.57 -6.79 -0.28
CA THR A 72 5.78 -5.71 -1.25
C THR A 72 7.28 -5.42 -1.46
N GLY A 73 8.08 -5.44 -0.40
CA GLY A 73 9.53 -5.28 -0.50
C GLY A 73 10.20 -6.40 -1.29
N LEU A 74 9.78 -7.65 -1.07
CA LEU A 74 10.23 -8.79 -1.89
C LEU A 74 9.90 -8.60 -3.37
N ALA A 75 8.66 -8.21 -3.68
CA ALA A 75 8.22 -7.96 -5.04
C ALA A 75 9.00 -6.83 -5.72
N LEU A 76 9.27 -5.73 -5.01
CA LEU A 76 10.11 -4.62 -5.50
C LEU A 76 11.53 -5.08 -5.83
N ARG A 77 12.19 -5.83 -4.93
CA ARG A 77 13.53 -6.37 -5.16
C ARG A 77 13.54 -7.35 -6.33
N ALA A 78 12.55 -8.24 -6.42
CA ALA A 78 12.39 -9.17 -7.55
C ALA A 78 12.15 -8.44 -8.89
N ALA A 79 11.44 -7.30 -8.88
CA ALA A 79 11.24 -6.45 -10.06
C ALA A 79 12.52 -5.69 -10.48
N GLY A 80 13.56 -5.67 -9.64
CA GLY A 80 14.88 -5.09 -9.92
C GLY A 80 15.16 -3.75 -9.26
N ALA A 81 14.38 -3.33 -8.24
CA ALA A 81 14.70 -2.15 -7.44
C ALA A 81 15.97 -2.39 -6.61
N THR A 82 16.99 -1.55 -6.76
CA THR A 82 18.25 -1.57 -6.01
C THR A 82 18.44 -0.34 -5.14
N GLY A 83 17.66 0.72 -5.35
CA GLY A 83 17.66 1.93 -4.56
C GLY A 83 17.25 1.70 -3.10
N HIS A 84 17.35 2.75 -2.29
CA HIS A 84 17.02 2.71 -0.87
C HIS A 84 15.53 2.41 -0.66
N LEU A 85 15.22 1.33 0.05
CA LEU A 85 13.86 0.89 0.33
C LEU A 85 13.52 1.09 1.81
N THR A 86 12.55 1.97 2.08
CA THR A 86 12.02 2.23 3.43
C THR A 86 10.65 1.58 3.57
N GLY A 87 10.45 0.76 4.60
CA GLY A 87 9.17 0.21 5.00
C GLY A 87 8.63 0.88 6.26
N LEU A 88 7.37 1.30 6.24
CA LEU A 88 6.65 1.85 7.39
C LEU A 88 5.45 0.96 7.72
N ASP A 89 5.25 0.62 8.98
CA ASP A 89 4.07 -0.11 9.45
C ASP A 89 3.72 0.23 10.89
N ALA A 90 2.45 0.06 11.27
CA ALA A 90 1.96 0.25 12.63
C ALA A 90 1.96 -1.06 13.47
N SER A 91 2.28 -2.21 12.87
CA SER A 91 2.39 -3.51 13.55
C SER A 91 3.86 -3.85 13.81
N ARG A 92 4.22 -3.95 15.08
CA ARG A 92 5.60 -4.31 15.47
C ARG A 92 5.95 -5.75 15.11
N SER A 93 5.02 -6.70 15.24
CA SER A 93 5.25 -8.09 14.86
C SER A 93 5.40 -8.26 13.36
N SER A 94 4.63 -7.51 12.56
CA SER A 94 4.80 -7.47 11.11
C SER A 94 6.19 -6.93 10.73
N LEU A 95 6.65 -5.86 11.36
CA LEU A 95 8.00 -5.31 11.14
C LEU A 95 9.10 -6.31 11.53
N GLU A 96 8.96 -7.06 12.61
CA GLU A 96 9.93 -8.11 12.98
C GLU A 96 9.97 -9.24 11.94
N THR A 97 8.80 -9.66 11.41
CA THR A 97 8.72 -10.63 10.32
C THR A 97 9.35 -10.08 9.03
N SER A 98 9.06 -8.81 8.70
CA SER A 98 9.62 -8.11 7.55
C SER A 98 11.15 -8.00 7.63
N LYS A 99 11.69 -7.73 8.83
CA LYS A 99 13.14 -7.63 9.06
C LYS A 99 13.88 -8.94 8.73
N GLN A 100 13.24 -10.09 8.96
CA GLN A 100 13.84 -11.40 8.65
C GLN A 100 14.03 -11.60 7.13
N LYS A 101 13.26 -10.91 6.29
CA LYS A 101 13.38 -10.97 4.82
C LYS A 101 14.57 -10.18 4.28
N ALA A 102 15.12 -9.24 5.09
CA ALA A 102 16.32 -8.45 4.78
C ALA A 102 16.24 -7.71 3.41
N VAL A 103 15.05 -7.24 3.02
CA VAL A 103 14.82 -6.56 1.73
C VAL A 103 14.76 -5.04 1.85
N TYR A 104 14.50 -4.52 3.06
CA TYR A 104 14.46 -3.08 3.36
C TYR A 104 15.77 -2.60 3.93
N ASP A 105 16.19 -1.40 3.51
CA ASP A 105 17.33 -0.70 4.11
C ASP A 105 16.95 0.01 5.41
N ARG A 106 15.67 0.39 5.54
CA ARG A 106 15.09 0.99 6.75
C ARG A 106 13.70 0.43 7.00
N LEU A 107 13.44 -0.02 8.22
CA LEU A 107 12.11 -0.38 8.72
C LEU A 107 11.79 0.48 9.93
N GLU A 108 10.61 1.08 9.97
CA GLU A 108 10.22 1.97 11.05
C GLU A 108 8.74 1.81 11.42
N TYR A 109 8.48 1.82 12.73
CA TYR A 109 7.13 1.88 13.25
C TYR A 109 6.53 3.27 12.97
N ALA A 110 5.40 3.33 12.27
CA ALA A 110 4.69 4.57 11.99
C ALA A 110 3.19 4.37 11.94
N ASP A 111 2.45 5.29 12.52
CA ASP A 111 1.01 5.43 12.29
C ASP A 111 0.82 6.30 11.03
N LEU A 112 0.37 5.67 9.94
CA LEU A 112 0.22 6.34 8.64
C LEU A 112 -0.91 7.39 8.60
N ASN A 113 -1.74 7.49 9.64
CA ASN A 113 -2.68 8.59 9.84
C ASN A 113 -2.03 9.85 10.45
N LYS A 114 -0.71 9.81 10.69
CA LYS A 114 0.11 10.93 11.16
C LYS A 114 1.11 11.34 10.09
N PRO A 115 1.75 12.52 10.23
CA PRO A 115 2.82 12.92 9.32
C PRO A 115 3.89 11.84 9.20
N LEU A 116 4.24 11.49 7.96
CA LEU A 116 5.25 10.45 7.68
C LEU A 116 6.64 10.94 8.11
N PRO A 117 7.49 10.06 8.70
CA PRO A 117 8.82 10.41 9.20
C PRO A 117 9.87 10.55 8.09
N LEU A 118 9.50 11.26 7.02
CA LEU A 118 10.32 11.56 5.85
C LEU A 118 10.27 13.05 5.52
N GLY A 119 11.34 13.56 4.93
CA GLY A 119 11.41 14.92 4.42
C GLY A 119 10.57 15.13 3.15
N GLU A 120 10.40 16.39 2.77
CA GLU A 120 9.79 16.77 1.49
C GLU A 120 10.65 16.26 0.32
N GLY A 121 10.01 15.67 -0.70
CA GLY A 121 10.70 15.17 -1.89
C GLY A 121 11.69 14.02 -1.64
N ALA A 122 11.59 13.35 -0.49
CA ALA A 122 12.59 12.35 -0.07
C ALA A 122 12.57 11.05 -0.90
N VAL A 123 11.48 10.75 -1.60
CA VAL A 123 11.33 9.50 -2.35
C VAL A 123 10.89 9.72 -3.78
N GLY A 124 11.32 8.81 -4.67
CA GLY A 124 10.89 8.78 -6.06
C GLY A 124 9.67 7.90 -6.30
N GLY A 125 9.47 6.87 -5.46
CA GLY A 125 8.37 5.94 -5.56
C GLY A 125 7.66 5.70 -4.23
N ILE A 126 6.35 5.46 -4.27
CA ILE A 126 5.56 5.01 -3.12
C ILE A 126 4.71 3.81 -3.53
N LEU A 127 4.67 2.79 -2.67
CA LEU A 127 3.66 1.73 -2.71
C LEU A 127 2.80 1.79 -1.43
N CYS A 128 1.48 1.55 -1.57
CA CYS A 128 0.55 1.41 -0.44
C CYS A 128 -0.50 0.35 -0.78
N ILE A 129 -0.21 -0.91 -0.44
CA ILE A 129 -0.93 -2.07 -0.95
C ILE A 129 -1.69 -2.77 0.18
N GLY A 130 -3.05 -2.80 0.06
CA GLY A 130 -3.92 -3.40 1.07
C GLY A 130 -4.13 -2.56 2.34
N VAL A 131 -3.71 -1.31 2.36
CA VAL A 131 -3.63 -0.48 3.56
C VAL A 131 -4.59 0.71 3.55
N LEU A 132 -4.88 1.28 2.37
CA LEU A 132 -5.70 2.51 2.26
C LEU A 132 -7.06 2.38 2.95
N THR A 133 -7.60 1.17 3.03
CA THR A 133 -8.83 0.84 3.77
C THR A 133 -8.83 1.36 5.21
N TYR A 134 -7.67 1.44 5.86
CA TYR A 134 -7.48 1.79 7.26
C TYR A 134 -7.04 3.24 7.48
N LEU A 135 -6.91 4.02 6.42
CA LEU A 135 -6.35 5.36 6.44
C LEU A 135 -7.42 6.44 6.19
N GLU A 136 -7.10 7.65 6.61
CA GLU A 136 -7.79 8.87 6.19
C GLU A 136 -7.21 9.32 4.84
N GLU A 137 -7.95 9.08 3.77
CA GLU A 137 -7.47 9.21 2.39
C GLU A 137 -6.93 10.62 2.09
N ALA A 138 -7.65 11.65 2.50
CA ALA A 138 -7.22 13.04 2.26
C ALA A 138 -5.90 13.37 2.98
N ALA A 139 -5.68 12.84 4.18
CA ALA A 139 -4.47 13.07 4.94
C ALA A 139 -3.27 12.35 4.31
N ILE A 140 -3.44 11.08 3.94
CA ILE A 140 -2.34 10.31 3.37
C ILE A 140 -1.98 10.79 1.96
N PHE A 141 -2.94 11.21 1.12
CA PHE A 141 -2.65 11.79 -0.20
C PHE A 141 -1.83 13.09 -0.09
N LYS A 142 -2.13 13.92 0.92
CA LYS A 142 -1.34 15.12 1.21
C LYS A 142 0.10 14.76 1.59
N GLU A 143 0.26 13.74 2.43
CA GLU A 143 1.59 13.28 2.85
C GLU A 143 2.37 12.65 1.68
N TRP A 144 1.72 11.87 0.82
CA TRP A 144 2.38 11.35 -0.39
C TRP A 144 2.84 12.47 -1.31
N LEU A 145 2.00 13.49 -1.53
CA LEU A 145 2.40 14.69 -2.29
C LEU A 145 3.56 15.43 -1.64
N ARG A 146 3.68 15.41 -0.32
CA ARG A 146 4.80 16.05 0.39
C ARG A 146 6.10 15.26 0.23
N VAL A 147 6.06 13.95 0.47
CA VAL A 147 7.29 13.13 0.50
C VAL A 147 7.76 12.67 -0.87
N LEU A 148 6.90 12.61 -1.88
CA LEU A 148 7.31 12.39 -3.28
C LEU A 148 8.07 13.59 -3.82
N ARG A 149 9.16 13.35 -4.53
CA ARG A 149 9.78 14.38 -5.38
C ARG A 149 8.90 14.67 -6.59
N SER A 150 9.11 15.78 -7.29
CA SER A 150 8.49 16.06 -8.58
C SER A 150 8.85 14.95 -9.59
N GLY A 151 7.88 14.49 -10.38
CA GLY A 151 8.00 13.34 -11.27
C GLY A 151 7.94 11.98 -10.56
N GLY A 152 7.91 11.94 -9.23
CA GLY A 152 7.77 10.70 -8.45
C GLY A 152 6.39 10.07 -8.62
N VAL A 153 6.32 8.75 -8.45
CA VAL A 153 5.12 7.94 -8.73
C VAL A 153 4.62 7.24 -7.47
N VAL A 154 3.33 7.30 -7.23
CA VAL A 154 2.64 6.47 -6.22
C VAL A 154 1.80 5.40 -6.88
N VAL A 155 1.86 4.17 -6.35
CA VAL A 155 0.95 3.08 -6.67
C VAL A 155 0.26 2.64 -5.38
N PHE A 156 -1.06 2.56 -5.41
CA PHE A 156 -1.82 2.11 -4.25
C PHE A 156 -3.00 1.25 -4.66
N THR A 157 -3.53 0.48 -3.72
CA THR A 157 -4.78 -0.25 -3.89
C THR A 157 -5.84 0.28 -2.96
N SER A 158 -7.08 0.33 -3.45
CA SER A 158 -8.27 0.56 -2.64
C SER A 158 -9.31 -0.50 -2.97
N ARG A 159 -10.13 -0.86 -1.99
CA ARG A 159 -11.33 -1.66 -2.25
C ARG A 159 -12.25 -0.90 -3.22
N ASP A 160 -12.88 -1.61 -4.13
CA ASP A 160 -13.77 -1.02 -5.13
C ASP A 160 -15.00 -0.36 -4.52
N ASP A 161 -15.58 -0.92 -3.46
CA ASP A 161 -16.68 -0.32 -2.71
C ASP A 161 -16.27 0.98 -1.99
N PHE A 162 -15.03 1.09 -1.50
CA PHE A 162 -14.51 2.31 -0.88
C PHE A 162 -14.08 3.35 -1.90
N TRP A 163 -13.60 2.92 -3.05
CA TRP A 163 -13.31 3.83 -4.17
C TRP A 163 -14.48 4.76 -4.49
N GLN A 164 -15.70 4.21 -4.45
CA GLN A 164 -16.93 4.98 -4.68
C GLN A 164 -17.46 5.64 -3.40
N SER A 165 -17.68 4.85 -2.33
CA SER A 165 -18.39 5.31 -1.14
C SER A 165 -17.64 6.33 -0.29
N ARG A 166 -16.29 6.38 -0.39
CA ARG A 166 -15.45 7.34 0.32
C ARG A 166 -15.02 8.53 -0.53
N GLY A 167 -15.52 8.67 -1.75
CA GLY A 167 -15.20 9.78 -2.64
C GLY A 167 -13.74 9.83 -3.07
N ILE A 168 -13.06 8.68 -3.15
CA ILE A 168 -11.64 8.61 -3.53
C ILE A 168 -11.44 9.16 -4.94
N ALA A 169 -12.30 8.77 -5.90
CA ALA A 169 -12.23 9.24 -7.28
C ALA A 169 -12.34 10.77 -7.37
N GLU A 170 -13.28 11.36 -6.62
CA GLU A 170 -13.50 12.80 -6.58
C GLU A 170 -12.31 13.55 -5.97
N MET A 171 -11.70 13.00 -4.89
CA MET A 171 -10.49 13.59 -4.29
C MET A 171 -9.33 13.58 -5.28
N LEU A 172 -9.10 12.46 -5.95
CA LEU A 172 -8.02 12.29 -6.92
C LEU A 172 -8.21 13.21 -8.13
N ASN A 173 -9.43 13.26 -8.70
CA ASN A 173 -9.77 14.18 -9.79
C ASN A 173 -9.56 15.65 -9.41
N ARG A 174 -9.88 16.04 -8.17
CA ARG A 174 -9.62 17.39 -7.69
C ARG A 174 -8.14 17.72 -7.69
N LEU A 175 -7.31 16.83 -7.15
CA LEU A 175 -5.86 17.01 -7.13
C LEU A 175 -5.25 17.08 -8.53
N GLU A 176 -5.83 16.34 -9.49
CA GLU A 176 -5.44 16.41 -10.90
C GLU A 176 -5.83 17.75 -11.53
N LEU A 177 -7.04 18.23 -11.31
CA LEU A 177 -7.49 19.57 -11.77
C LEU A 177 -6.68 20.71 -11.15
N GLU A 178 -6.18 20.54 -9.93
CA GLU A 178 -5.27 21.48 -9.26
C GLU A 178 -3.83 21.38 -9.79
N GLY A 179 -3.55 20.49 -10.75
CA GLY A 179 -2.21 20.26 -11.29
C GLY A 179 -1.22 19.70 -10.27
N ARG A 180 -1.72 19.03 -9.22
CA ARG A 180 -0.90 18.46 -8.14
C ARG A 180 -0.33 17.09 -8.51
N TRP A 181 -1.07 16.33 -9.27
CA TRP A 181 -0.62 15.09 -9.90
C TRP A 181 -1.37 14.76 -11.18
N GLU A 182 -0.87 13.77 -11.89
CA GLU A 182 -1.36 13.23 -13.14
C GLU A 182 -1.78 11.77 -12.93
N ALA A 183 -2.97 11.39 -13.35
CA ALA A 183 -3.40 10.00 -13.39
C ALA A 183 -2.70 9.27 -14.54
N LEU A 184 -1.85 8.28 -14.22
CA LEU A 184 -1.17 7.45 -15.22
C LEU A 184 -1.95 6.18 -15.54
N HIS A 185 -2.55 5.57 -14.51
CA HIS A 185 -3.36 4.38 -14.65
C HIS A 185 -4.35 4.24 -13.49
N VAL A 186 -5.59 3.89 -13.83
CA VAL A 186 -6.60 3.44 -12.86
C VAL A 186 -7.20 2.15 -13.40
N SER A 187 -7.03 1.05 -12.68
CA SER A 187 -7.53 -0.24 -13.14
C SER A 187 -9.06 -0.35 -13.00
N ARG A 188 -9.66 -1.25 -13.74
CA ARG A 188 -10.97 -1.80 -13.35
C ARG A 188 -10.83 -2.58 -12.04
N PRO A 189 -11.93 -2.81 -11.28
CA PRO A 189 -11.90 -3.67 -10.10
C PRO A 189 -11.42 -5.07 -10.45
N MET A 190 -10.40 -5.55 -9.72
CA MET A 190 -9.78 -6.87 -9.92
C MET A 190 -9.94 -7.72 -8.65
N PRO A 191 -10.07 -9.05 -8.76
CA PRO A 191 -10.08 -9.92 -7.58
C PRO A 191 -8.84 -9.67 -6.71
N TYR A 192 -9.05 -9.51 -5.40
CA TYR A 192 -7.96 -9.22 -4.47
C TYR A 192 -7.38 -10.49 -3.83
N LEU A 193 -8.25 -11.44 -3.48
CA LEU A 193 -7.92 -12.75 -2.90
C LEU A 193 -8.71 -13.84 -3.63
N PRO A 194 -8.35 -14.21 -4.86
CA PRO A 194 -9.18 -15.07 -5.73
C PRO A 194 -9.38 -16.49 -5.17
N GLY A 195 -8.47 -16.99 -4.36
CA GLY A 195 -8.58 -18.30 -3.72
C GLY A 195 -9.23 -18.29 -2.33
N HIS A 196 -9.65 -17.14 -1.81
CA HIS A 196 -10.26 -17.10 -0.48
C HIS A 196 -11.73 -17.54 -0.54
N PRO A 197 -12.18 -18.47 0.34
CA PRO A 197 -13.53 -19.05 0.24
C PRO A 197 -14.66 -18.03 0.38
N ASP A 198 -14.46 -16.96 1.17
CA ASP A 198 -15.51 -15.99 1.46
C ASP A 198 -15.35 -14.67 0.68
N PHE A 199 -14.17 -14.39 0.11
CA PHE A 199 -13.84 -13.09 -0.46
C PHE A 199 -13.55 -13.11 -1.96
N ALA A 200 -13.33 -14.30 -2.57
CA ALA A 200 -12.91 -14.43 -3.96
C ALA A 200 -13.68 -13.53 -4.94
N ASP A 201 -15.00 -13.51 -4.81
CA ASP A 201 -15.90 -12.73 -5.68
C ASP A 201 -16.41 -11.42 -5.06
N LYS A 202 -16.16 -11.20 -3.75
CA LYS A 202 -16.78 -10.11 -2.99
C LYS A 202 -15.85 -8.93 -2.75
N VAL A 203 -14.53 -9.18 -2.68
CA VAL A 203 -13.54 -8.15 -2.42
C VAL A 203 -12.69 -7.96 -3.67
N LYS A 204 -12.86 -6.80 -4.30
CA LYS A 204 -12.06 -6.38 -5.43
C LYS A 204 -11.22 -5.18 -5.05
N ALA A 205 -10.08 -5.04 -5.70
CA ALA A 205 -9.21 -3.88 -5.57
C ALA A 205 -9.14 -3.10 -6.88
N VAL A 206 -9.08 -1.79 -6.75
CA VAL A 206 -8.71 -0.85 -7.81
C VAL A 206 -7.27 -0.43 -7.55
N TYR A 207 -6.42 -0.50 -8.56
CA TYR A 207 -5.06 0.03 -8.53
C TYR A 207 -5.06 1.44 -9.09
N GLY A 208 -4.55 2.39 -8.32
CA GLY A 208 -4.31 3.76 -8.73
C GLY A 208 -2.81 3.99 -8.91
N VAL A 209 -2.42 4.59 -10.04
CA VAL A 209 -1.05 5.01 -10.34
C VAL A 209 -1.08 6.49 -10.70
N TYR A 210 -0.37 7.30 -9.92
CA TYR A 210 -0.35 8.74 -10.07
C TYR A 210 1.08 9.28 -9.99
N ARG A 211 1.38 10.29 -10.83
CA ARG A 211 2.67 11.01 -10.82
C ARG A 211 2.48 12.37 -10.15
N LYS A 212 3.38 12.75 -9.26
CA LYS A 212 3.44 14.11 -8.75
C LYS A 212 3.96 15.06 -9.82
N SER A 213 3.24 16.14 -10.06
CA SER A 213 3.63 17.23 -10.97
C SER A 213 4.85 17.98 -10.47
#